data_9dbf009acc238673751293d4d1611039
#
_entry.id   9dbf009acc238673751293d4d1611039
#
_cell.length_a   1.000
_cell.length_b   1.000
_cell.length_c   1.000
_cell.angle_alpha   90.00
_cell.angle_beta   90.00
_cell.angle_gamma   90.00
#
_symmetry.space_group_name_H-M   'P 1'
#
loop_
_entity.id
_entity.type
_entity.pdbx_description
1 polymer ?
#
loop_
_entity_poly.entity_id
_entity_poly.type
_entity_poly.pdbx_seq_one_letter_code
_entity_poly.pdbx_strand_id
1 'polypeptide(L)'
;MKQKLIALILVLCSVGALLVPQVMAEEKPVSRIEWVQQLVKAFDMTVEENNYPDNYYSDMEETSAGYRDLLVAVEFGVIDLEAGSAFEPDQPATREFAAHTLNFCLGFQLDQGTAYTYAESAEVSYPDDLQVAVNRGWFALQDGKVLPQQTLTSTEATAMLKDAAAVMGLSAVSEDYNSVYKFLDGVIVVPDGTDVSVQDDTVTIVNCPVTIQSGDLFVIYQNTIPVGYQATSVAVSRQNTVISAVRAEDGAIFEDVDAQGVIEADLS
;
A
#
# COMPACT_ATOMS: atom_id res chain seq x y z
N MET A 1 14.20 48.81 42.09
CA MET A 1 13.04 48.67 41.17
C MET A 1 13.42 48.47 39.71
N LYS A 2 14.53 49.01 39.22
CA LYS A 2 14.95 48.82 37.79
C LYS A 2 15.36 47.38 37.41
N GLN A 3 15.96 46.63 38.34
CA GLN A 3 16.39 45.23 38.06
C GLN A 3 15.24 44.23 37.97
N LYS A 4 14.11 44.46 38.62
CA LYS A 4 12.93 43.57 38.53
C LYS A 4 12.13 43.78 37.23
N LEU A 5 12.26 44.95 36.61
CA LEU A 5 11.59 45.26 35.35
C LEU A 5 12.31 44.62 34.16
N ILE A 6 13.65 44.53 34.24
CA ILE A 6 14.46 43.86 33.17
C ILE A 6 14.25 42.35 33.18
N ALA A 7 14.10 41.74 34.34
CA ALA A 7 13.81 40.28 34.44
C ALA A 7 12.42 39.91 33.89
N LEU A 8 11.43 40.82 34.04
CA LEU A 8 10.08 40.59 33.51
C LEU A 8 10.01 40.70 31.98
N ILE A 9 10.80 41.58 31.38
CA ILE A 9 10.87 41.75 29.92
C ILE A 9 11.59 40.59 29.26
N LEU A 10 12.61 40.01 29.89
CA LEU A 10 13.31 38.83 29.39
C LEU A 10 12.47 37.52 29.44
N VAL A 11 11.56 37.40 30.41
CA VAL A 11 10.63 36.29 30.51
C VAL A 11 9.51 36.38 29.47
N LEU A 12 9.05 37.61 29.13
CA LEU A 12 8.05 37.78 28.07
C LEU A 12 8.61 37.58 26.67
N CYS A 13 9.90 37.83 26.44
CA CYS A 13 10.53 37.57 25.13
C CYS A 13 10.82 36.08 24.86
N SER A 14 10.88 35.25 25.90
CA SER A 14 11.15 33.80 25.73
C SER A 14 9.91 32.95 25.49
N VAL A 15 8.69 33.45 25.69
CA VAL A 15 7.43 32.75 25.45
C VAL A 15 6.83 33.11 24.07
N GLY A 16 7.35 34.18 23.43
CA GLY A 16 6.86 34.61 22.11
C GLY A 16 7.46 33.92 20.89
N ALA A 17 8.39 32.95 21.06
CA ALA A 17 9.17 32.40 19.96
C ALA A 17 8.76 30.99 19.51
N LEU A 18 7.58 30.47 19.85
CA LEU A 18 7.14 29.12 19.48
C LEU A 18 5.75 29.06 18.84
N LEU A 19 5.27 30.11 18.27
CA LEU A 19 4.17 30.09 17.32
C LEU A 19 4.72 30.39 15.92
N VAL A 20 5.60 29.53 15.41
CA VAL A 20 5.76 29.40 13.97
C VAL A 20 4.46 28.73 13.52
N PRO A 21 3.59 29.39 12.73
CA PRO A 21 2.52 28.65 12.07
C PRO A 21 3.21 27.56 11.27
N GLN A 22 2.99 26.31 11.62
CA GLN A 22 3.26 25.23 10.69
C GLN A 22 2.41 25.56 9.46
N VAL A 23 3.06 26.03 8.42
CA VAL A 23 2.48 26.02 7.09
C VAL A 23 2.26 24.52 6.82
N MET A 24 1.06 24.05 7.10
CA MET A 24 0.61 22.75 6.61
C MET A 24 0.83 22.83 5.11
N ALA A 25 1.74 22.03 4.59
CA ALA A 25 1.88 21.90 3.14
C ALA A 25 0.48 21.62 2.60
N GLU A 26 0.02 22.44 1.67
CA GLU A 26 -1.29 22.26 1.04
C GLU A 26 -1.28 20.86 0.45
N GLU A 27 -2.16 19.98 0.95
CA GLU A 27 -2.21 18.60 0.48
C GLU A 27 -2.58 18.60 -0.99
N LYS A 28 -1.76 17.92 -1.80
CA LYS A 28 -2.01 17.84 -3.24
C LYS A 28 -3.30 17.06 -3.50
N PRO A 29 -4.26 17.64 -4.24
CA PRO A 29 -5.43 16.89 -4.67
C PRO A 29 -5.02 15.76 -5.63
N VAL A 30 -5.74 14.66 -5.57
CA VAL A 30 -5.60 13.53 -6.50
C VAL A 30 -6.62 13.72 -7.63
N SER A 31 -6.18 13.70 -8.88
CA SER A 31 -7.10 13.77 -10.02
C SER A 31 -7.83 12.43 -10.24
N ARG A 32 -8.92 12.46 -10.99
CA ARG A 32 -9.69 11.25 -11.29
C ARG A 32 -8.85 10.20 -11.99
N ILE A 33 -8.02 10.62 -12.95
CA ILE A 33 -7.15 9.67 -13.65
C ILE A 33 -6.00 9.16 -12.77
N GLU A 34 -5.39 10.02 -11.93
CA GLU A 34 -4.37 9.59 -10.97
C GLU A 34 -4.94 8.55 -9.99
N TRP A 35 -6.19 8.70 -9.56
CA TRP A 35 -6.84 7.72 -8.68
C TRP A 35 -7.06 6.38 -9.40
N VAL A 36 -7.60 6.39 -10.62
CA VAL A 36 -7.79 5.17 -11.42
C VAL A 36 -6.48 4.43 -11.64
N GLN A 37 -5.41 5.15 -12.00
CA GLN A 37 -4.07 4.56 -12.16
C GLN A 37 -3.57 3.89 -10.87
N GLN A 38 -3.83 4.51 -9.71
CA GLN A 38 -3.47 3.94 -8.42
C GLN A 38 -4.26 2.66 -8.13
N LEU A 39 -5.57 2.62 -8.44
CA LEU A 39 -6.39 1.41 -8.31
C LEU A 39 -5.90 0.28 -9.22
N VAL A 40 -5.74 0.55 -10.51
CA VAL A 40 -5.26 -0.45 -11.49
C VAL A 40 -3.95 -1.07 -11.03
N LYS A 41 -3.02 -0.23 -10.56
CA LYS A 41 -1.74 -0.70 -10.02
C LYS A 41 -1.89 -1.48 -8.72
N ALA A 42 -2.71 -1.01 -7.78
CA ALA A 42 -2.86 -1.63 -6.46
C ALA A 42 -3.52 -3.02 -6.53
N PHE A 43 -4.41 -3.21 -7.52
CA PHE A 43 -5.12 -4.48 -7.72
C PHE A 43 -4.54 -5.33 -8.85
N ASP A 44 -3.37 -4.94 -9.39
CA ASP A 44 -2.68 -5.63 -10.50
C ASP A 44 -3.61 -5.95 -11.67
N MET A 45 -4.51 -5.02 -12.00
CA MET A 45 -5.48 -5.21 -13.06
C MET A 45 -4.79 -5.19 -14.42
N THR A 46 -4.90 -6.27 -15.16
CA THR A 46 -4.31 -6.39 -16.49
C THR A 46 -5.30 -6.97 -17.48
N VAL A 47 -5.25 -6.52 -18.73
CA VAL A 47 -6.00 -7.09 -19.84
C VAL A 47 -5.02 -7.43 -20.97
N GLU A 48 -5.20 -8.60 -21.59
CA GLU A 48 -4.32 -9.05 -22.67
C GLU A 48 -4.53 -8.26 -23.96
N GLU A 49 -5.79 -7.95 -24.28
CA GLU A 49 -6.17 -7.20 -25.48
C GLU A 49 -7.14 -6.07 -25.12
N ASN A 50 -6.90 -4.89 -25.66
CA ASN A 50 -7.83 -3.78 -25.54
C ASN A 50 -8.80 -3.82 -26.72
N ASN A 51 -10.07 -4.16 -26.44
CA ASN A 51 -11.15 -4.25 -27.43
C ASN A 51 -11.98 -2.95 -27.54
N TYR A 52 -11.59 -1.90 -26.85
CA TYR A 52 -12.30 -0.62 -26.92
C TYR A 52 -11.80 0.23 -28.07
N PRO A 53 -12.69 0.99 -28.72
CA PRO A 53 -12.29 1.91 -29.78
C PRO A 53 -11.42 3.04 -29.24
N ASP A 54 -10.51 3.52 -30.09
CA ASP A 54 -9.84 4.80 -29.85
C ASP A 54 -10.91 5.87 -29.57
N ASN A 55 -10.68 6.75 -28.62
CA ASN A 55 -11.66 7.74 -28.19
C ASN A 55 -12.92 7.14 -27.53
N TYR A 56 -12.77 6.10 -26.70
CA TYR A 56 -13.88 5.55 -25.91
C TYR A 56 -14.57 6.64 -25.07
N TYR A 57 -13.80 7.56 -24.52
CA TYR A 57 -14.29 8.79 -23.88
C TYR A 57 -14.05 10.02 -24.76
N SER A 58 -14.98 10.98 -24.72
CA SER A 58 -14.96 12.14 -25.61
C SER A 58 -13.82 13.15 -25.33
N ASP A 59 -13.24 13.09 -24.15
CA ASP A 59 -12.20 14.03 -23.65
C ASP A 59 -10.84 13.35 -23.40
N MET A 60 -10.65 12.11 -23.86
CA MET A 60 -9.39 11.38 -23.77
C MET A 60 -9.06 10.72 -25.11
N GLU A 61 -7.81 10.78 -25.50
CA GLU A 61 -7.27 10.12 -26.68
C GLU A 61 -6.37 8.95 -26.25
N GLU A 62 -6.07 8.01 -27.15
CA GLU A 62 -5.20 6.86 -26.88
C GLU A 62 -3.82 7.29 -26.33
N THR A 63 -3.34 8.46 -26.74
CA THR A 63 -2.07 9.04 -26.28
C THR A 63 -2.15 9.76 -24.94
N SER A 64 -3.35 9.94 -24.39
CA SER A 64 -3.54 10.61 -23.10
C SER A 64 -2.94 9.77 -21.96
N ALA A 65 -2.29 10.45 -21.02
CA ALA A 65 -1.74 9.78 -19.85
C ALA A 65 -2.86 9.04 -19.07
N GLY A 66 -2.64 7.77 -18.75
CA GLY A 66 -3.61 6.95 -18.01
C GLY A 66 -4.78 6.43 -18.84
N TYR A 67 -4.86 6.69 -20.13
CA TYR A 67 -5.97 6.22 -20.97
C TYR A 67 -6.10 4.69 -20.94
N ARG A 68 -4.97 3.97 -21.05
CA ARG A 68 -4.98 2.50 -20.97
C ARG A 68 -5.44 2.00 -19.60
N ASP A 69 -4.98 2.63 -18.52
CA ASP A 69 -5.40 2.26 -17.16
C ASP A 69 -6.91 2.49 -16.98
N LEU A 70 -7.44 3.59 -17.55
CA LEU A 70 -8.88 3.85 -17.54
C LEU A 70 -9.65 2.75 -18.26
N LEU A 71 -9.22 2.33 -19.45
CA LEU A 71 -9.88 1.24 -20.17
C LEU A 71 -9.80 -0.10 -19.46
N VAL A 72 -8.69 -0.37 -18.76
CA VAL A 72 -8.57 -1.52 -17.87
C VAL A 72 -9.61 -1.44 -16.76
N ALA A 73 -9.74 -0.29 -16.09
CA ALA A 73 -10.74 -0.10 -15.05
C ALA A 73 -12.19 -0.25 -15.55
N VAL A 74 -12.46 0.15 -16.80
CA VAL A 74 -13.76 -0.07 -17.48
C VAL A 74 -14.00 -1.56 -17.71
N GLU A 75 -13.00 -2.30 -18.20
CA GLU A 75 -13.11 -3.75 -18.44
C GLU A 75 -13.42 -4.51 -17.16
N PHE A 76 -12.81 -4.11 -16.05
CA PHE A 76 -13.10 -4.68 -14.73
C PHE A 76 -14.42 -4.17 -14.11
N GLY A 77 -15.12 -3.25 -14.78
CA GLY A 77 -16.38 -2.67 -14.27
C GLY A 77 -16.20 -1.69 -13.11
N VAL A 78 -14.97 -1.26 -12.80
CA VAL A 78 -14.68 -0.28 -11.75
C VAL A 78 -15.18 1.10 -12.13
N ILE A 79 -15.16 1.40 -13.42
CA ILE A 79 -15.67 2.65 -14.01
C ILE A 79 -16.87 2.31 -14.89
N ASP A 80 -18.02 2.80 -14.48
CA ASP A 80 -19.30 2.60 -15.18
C ASP A 80 -19.74 3.91 -15.84
N LEU A 81 -19.06 4.28 -16.92
CA LEU A 81 -19.41 5.43 -17.74
C LEU A 81 -19.70 4.99 -19.17
N GLU A 82 -20.75 5.56 -19.75
CA GLU A 82 -21.12 5.26 -21.14
C GLU A 82 -20.05 5.75 -22.13
N ALA A 83 -19.82 4.94 -23.17
CA ALA A 83 -18.97 5.32 -24.29
C ALA A 83 -19.39 6.66 -24.90
N GLY A 84 -18.43 7.53 -25.19
CA GLY A 84 -18.67 8.86 -25.72
C GLY A 84 -18.97 9.94 -24.68
N SER A 85 -19.16 9.59 -23.41
CA SER A 85 -19.23 10.57 -22.32
C SER A 85 -17.82 11.15 -22.03
N ALA A 86 -17.76 12.23 -21.25
CA ALA A 86 -16.51 12.78 -20.76
C ALA A 86 -16.11 12.09 -19.44
N PHE A 87 -14.86 11.70 -19.33
CA PHE A 87 -14.32 11.15 -18.06
C PHE A 87 -13.84 12.25 -17.13
N GLU A 88 -13.43 13.40 -17.64
CA GLU A 88 -12.87 14.52 -16.90
C GLU A 88 -11.59 14.15 -16.12
N PRO A 89 -10.53 13.67 -16.80
CA PRO A 89 -9.35 13.04 -16.17
C PRO A 89 -8.63 13.94 -15.18
N ASP A 90 -8.54 15.24 -15.49
CA ASP A 90 -7.82 16.24 -14.69
C ASP A 90 -8.66 16.83 -13.54
N GLN A 91 -9.96 16.54 -13.48
CA GLN A 91 -10.78 16.97 -12.35
C GLN A 91 -10.34 16.25 -11.07
N PRO A 92 -10.38 16.93 -9.92
CA PRO A 92 -10.11 16.27 -8.66
C PRO A 92 -11.07 15.09 -8.44
N ALA A 93 -10.56 13.94 -8.03
CA ALA A 93 -11.39 12.85 -7.52
C ALA A 93 -12.12 13.33 -6.26
N THR A 94 -13.38 12.94 -6.10
CA THR A 94 -14.14 13.21 -4.87
C THR A 94 -14.02 12.03 -3.91
N ARG A 95 -14.30 12.27 -2.63
CA ARG A 95 -14.38 11.18 -1.63
C ARG A 95 -15.39 10.11 -2.03
N GLU A 96 -16.54 10.52 -2.57
CA GLU A 96 -17.58 9.59 -3.03
C GLU A 96 -17.10 8.73 -4.19
N PHE A 97 -16.47 9.34 -5.20
CA PHE A 97 -15.89 8.61 -6.33
C PHE A 97 -14.84 7.60 -5.87
N ALA A 98 -13.97 8.01 -4.96
CA ALA A 98 -12.92 7.15 -4.43
C ALA A 98 -13.49 6.00 -3.59
N ALA A 99 -14.47 6.29 -2.73
CA ALA A 99 -15.13 5.26 -1.91
C ALA A 99 -15.83 4.22 -2.77
N HIS A 100 -16.61 4.68 -3.77
CA HIS A 100 -17.35 3.80 -4.68
C HIS A 100 -16.40 2.86 -5.45
N THR A 101 -15.41 3.42 -6.12
CA THR A 101 -14.50 2.63 -6.96
C THR A 101 -13.63 1.67 -6.16
N LEU A 102 -13.12 2.08 -4.98
CA LEU A 102 -12.35 1.19 -4.12
C LEU A 102 -13.24 0.11 -3.50
N ASN A 103 -14.44 0.47 -3.05
CA ASN A 103 -15.36 -0.49 -2.49
C ASN A 103 -15.78 -1.55 -3.52
N PHE A 104 -15.97 -1.14 -4.76
CA PHE A 104 -16.22 -2.06 -5.87
C PHE A 104 -15.06 -3.07 -6.03
N CYS A 105 -13.81 -2.59 -6.03
CA CYS A 105 -12.63 -3.46 -6.14
C CYS A 105 -12.53 -4.46 -4.98
N LEU A 106 -12.93 -4.06 -3.76
CA LEU A 106 -12.86 -4.91 -2.56
C LEU A 106 -14.08 -5.81 -2.39
N GLY A 107 -15.16 -5.56 -3.14
CA GLY A 107 -16.40 -6.34 -3.06
C GLY A 107 -17.14 -6.22 -1.74
N PHE A 108 -16.92 -5.13 -0.98
CA PHE A 108 -17.65 -4.93 0.27
C PHE A 108 -19.13 -4.63 0.03
N GLN A 109 -19.96 -5.17 0.89
CA GLN A 109 -21.38 -4.91 0.91
C GLN A 109 -21.81 -4.48 2.31
N LEU A 110 -22.68 -3.51 2.37
CA LEU A 110 -23.30 -3.11 3.61
C LEU A 110 -24.46 -4.05 3.94
N ASP A 111 -24.57 -4.49 5.19
CA ASP A 111 -25.69 -5.33 5.61
C ASP A 111 -27.00 -4.59 5.45
N GLN A 112 -28.02 -5.30 4.95
CA GLN A 112 -29.34 -4.71 4.74
C GLN A 112 -29.90 -4.12 6.04
N GLY A 113 -30.35 -2.86 5.96
CA GLY A 113 -30.91 -2.15 7.09
C GLY A 113 -29.88 -1.50 8.01
N THR A 114 -28.61 -1.50 7.66
CA THR A 114 -27.61 -0.72 8.38
C THR A 114 -27.94 0.77 8.29
N ALA A 115 -28.01 1.42 9.46
CA ALA A 115 -28.23 2.86 9.50
C ALA A 115 -26.93 3.61 9.18
N TYR A 116 -27.03 4.66 8.38
CA TYR A 116 -25.88 5.53 8.12
C TYR A 116 -25.50 6.30 9.37
N THR A 117 -24.21 6.34 9.67
CA THR A 117 -23.66 7.00 10.87
C THR A 117 -23.13 8.41 10.58
N TYR A 118 -23.21 8.84 9.33
CA TYR A 118 -22.85 10.20 8.92
C TYR A 118 -24.09 11.03 8.59
N ALA A 119 -23.99 12.33 8.81
CA ALA A 119 -25.01 13.30 8.43
C ALA A 119 -24.57 13.97 7.12
N GLU A 120 -25.40 13.91 6.09
CA GLU A 120 -25.14 14.57 4.82
C GLU A 120 -26.41 15.27 4.31
N SER A 121 -26.21 16.50 3.80
CA SER A 121 -27.31 17.28 3.24
C SER A 121 -27.23 17.41 1.73
N ALA A 122 -26.10 17.01 1.12
CA ALA A 122 -25.94 16.98 -0.33
C ALA A 122 -26.51 15.68 -0.90
N GLU A 123 -26.84 15.70 -2.18
CA GLU A 123 -27.21 14.49 -2.91
C GLU A 123 -26.01 13.55 -2.92
N VAL A 124 -26.24 12.30 -2.50
CA VAL A 124 -25.26 11.23 -2.42
C VAL A 124 -25.70 10.15 -3.40
N SER A 125 -24.81 9.80 -4.35
CA SER A 125 -25.09 8.78 -5.35
C SER A 125 -24.84 7.36 -4.83
N TYR A 126 -23.82 7.20 -3.95
CA TYR A 126 -23.37 5.91 -3.42
C TYR A 126 -23.33 5.91 -1.89
N PRO A 127 -24.49 5.96 -1.22
CA PRO A 127 -24.55 6.10 0.24
C PRO A 127 -24.00 4.89 0.98
N ASP A 128 -24.15 3.68 0.45
CA ASP A 128 -23.63 2.45 1.06
C ASP A 128 -22.10 2.44 1.04
N ASP A 129 -21.50 2.83 -0.08
CA ASP A 129 -20.05 2.89 -0.22
C ASP A 129 -19.45 3.94 0.70
N LEU A 130 -20.09 5.07 0.87
CA LEU A 130 -19.69 6.08 1.85
C LEU A 130 -19.79 5.58 3.28
N GLN A 131 -20.82 4.77 3.62
CA GLN A 131 -20.92 4.18 4.94
C GLN A 131 -19.83 3.13 5.17
N VAL A 132 -19.48 2.34 4.16
CA VAL A 132 -18.32 1.45 4.23
C VAL A 132 -17.04 2.25 4.48
N ALA A 133 -16.83 3.34 3.74
CA ALA A 133 -15.65 4.20 3.89
C ALA A 133 -15.55 4.81 5.31
N VAL A 134 -16.70 5.21 5.89
CA VAL A 134 -16.77 5.70 7.29
C VAL A 134 -16.43 4.58 8.28
N ASN A 135 -17.02 3.40 8.11
CA ASN A 135 -16.79 2.26 8.99
C ASN A 135 -15.31 1.80 8.98
N ARG A 136 -14.65 1.93 7.84
CA ARG A 136 -13.24 1.61 7.68
C ARG A 136 -12.28 2.73 8.11
N GLY A 137 -12.82 3.91 8.39
CA GLY A 137 -12.02 5.07 8.78
C GLY A 137 -11.23 5.69 7.62
N TRP A 138 -11.66 5.51 6.37
CA TRP A 138 -11.01 6.11 5.20
C TRP A 138 -11.11 7.62 5.22
N PHE A 139 -12.22 8.16 5.74
CA PHE A 139 -12.44 9.59 5.87
C PHE A 139 -12.76 9.98 7.30
N ALA A 140 -12.13 11.06 7.76
CA ALA A 140 -12.53 11.69 9.01
C ALA A 140 -13.83 12.48 8.81
N LEU A 141 -14.80 12.28 9.70
CA LEU A 141 -16.02 13.08 9.69
C LEU A 141 -15.72 14.50 10.17
N GLN A 142 -16.27 15.50 9.50
CA GLN A 142 -16.22 16.90 9.88
C GLN A 142 -17.61 17.33 10.36
N ASP A 143 -17.75 17.63 11.63
CA ASP A 143 -19.06 17.93 12.26
C ASP A 143 -20.11 16.85 11.98
N GLY A 144 -19.70 15.58 11.98
CA GLY A 144 -20.55 14.42 11.69
C GLY A 144 -20.86 14.19 10.21
N LYS A 145 -20.23 14.93 9.28
CA LYS A 145 -20.41 14.82 7.82
C LYS A 145 -19.20 14.18 7.17
N VAL A 146 -19.45 13.35 6.15
CA VAL A 146 -18.40 12.71 5.34
C VAL A 146 -17.91 13.61 4.22
N LEU A 147 -18.69 14.58 3.79
CA LEU A 147 -18.41 15.53 2.71
C LEU A 147 -18.09 14.81 1.39
N PRO A 148 -19.07 14.15 0.76
CA PRO A 148 -18.88 13.25 -0.39
C PRO A 148 -18.23 13.94 -1.60
N GLN A 149 -18.52 15.23 -1.81
CA GLN A 149 -17.98 16.02 -2.93
C GLN A 149 -16.65 16.71 -2.59
N GLN A 150 -16.11 16.49 -1.38
CA GLN A 150 -14.78 16.99 -1.06
C GLN A 150 -13.73 16.29 -1.91
N THR A 151 -12.76 17.07 -2.37
CA THR A 151 -11.60 16.57 -3.10
C THR A 151 -10.81 15.55 -2.28
N LEU A 152 -10.52 14.41 -2.89
CA LEU A 152 -9.63 13.39 -2.33
C LEU A 152 -8.21 13.94 -2.21
N THR A 153 -7.63 13.86 -1.02
CA THR A 153 -6.24 14.23 -0.78
C THR A 153 -5.30 13.04 -1.02
N SER A 154 -4.03 13.31 -1.29
CA SER A 154 -3.01 12.26 -1.43
C SER A 154 -2.83 11.44 -0.15
N THR A 155 -3.03 12.05 1.02
CA THR A 155 -3.00 11.37 2.32
C THR A 155 -4.17 10.40 2.46
N GLU A 156 -5.39 10.82 2.13
CA GLU A 156 -6.57 9.95 2.13
C GLU A 156 -6.43 8.80 1.15
N ALA A 157 -6.01 9.08 -0.09
CA ALA A 157 -5.78 8.05 -1.11
C ALA A 157 -4.77 6.99 -0.64
N THR A 158 -3.65 7.41 -0.05
CA THR A 158 -2.64 6.51 0.50
C THR A 158 -3.20 5.66 1.63
N ALA A 159 -3.96 6.25 2.56
CA ALA A 159 -4.57 5.52 3.66
C ALA A 159 -5.60 4.48 3.17
N MET A 160 -6.42 4.85 2.19
CA MET A 160 -7.40 3.95 1.57
C MET A 160 -6.73 2.75 0.90
N LEU A 161 -5.68 2.98 0.09
CA LEU A 161 -4.96 1.91 -0.59
C LEU A 161 -4.16 1.03 0.38
N LYS A 162 -3.64 1.60 1.45
CA LYS A 162 -2.99 0.82 2.52
C LYS A 162 -3.99 -0.11 3.22
N ASP A 163 -5.19 0.37 3.52
CA ASP A 163 -6.25 -0.45 4.10
C ASP A 163 -6.71 -1.53 3.12
N ALA A 164 -6.86 -1.20 1.83
CA ALA A 164 -7.17 -2.18 0.79
C ALA A 164 -6.11 -3.29 0.70
N ALA A 165 -4.84 -2.91 0.70
CA ALA A 165 -3.74 -3.86 0.69
C ALA A 165 -3.76 -4.77 1.93
N ALA A 166 -4.11 -4.24 3.11
CA ALA A 166 -4.27 -5.03 4.32
C ALA A 166 -5.41 -6.05 4.21
N VAL A 167 -6.56 -5.62 3.64
CA VAL A 167 -7.72 -6.50 3.40
C VAL A 167 -7.39 -7.63 2.45
N MET A 168 -6.65 -7.34 1.38
CA MET A 168 -6.22 -8.33 0.40
C MET A 168 -5.05 -9.21 0.88
N GLY A 169 -4.53 -8.99 2.07
CA GLY A 169 -3.34 -9.67 2.56
C GLY A 169 -2.03 -9.25 1.88
N LEU A 170 -2.06 -8.19 1.04
CA LEU A 170 -0.90 -7.73 0.27
C LEU A 170 0.02 -6.80 1.09
N SER A 171 -0.49 -6.16 2.15
CA SER A 171 0.29 -5.21 2.94
C SER A 171 1.29 -5.87 3.89
N ALA A 172 1.09 -7.15 4.20
CA ALA A 172 2.04 -7.90 5.04
C ALA A 172 3.35 -8.22 4.30
N VAL A 173 3.34 -8.09 2.97
CA VAL A 173 4.43 -8.56 2.11
C VAL A 173 5.49 -7.48 1.86
N SER A 174 5.18 -6.19 1.96
CA SER A 174 6.09 -5.14 1.48
C SER A 174 6.86 -4.35 2.55
N GLU A 175 6.41 -4.29 3.80
CA GLU A 175 7.08 -3.43 4.80
C GLU A 175 7.60 -4.15 6.05
N ASP A 176 7.18 -5.38 6.34
CA ASP A 176 7.64 -6.07 7.54
C ASP A 176 7.55 -7.61 7.41
N TYR A 177 8.39 -8.17 6.53
CA TYR A 177 8.49 -9.63 6.37
C TYR A 177 8.78 -10.34 7.70
N ASN A 178 9.47 -9.66 8.61
CA ASN A 178 9.79 -10.16 9.94
C ASN A 178 8.58 -10.23 10.87
N SER A 179 7.48 -9.56 10.56
CA SER A 179 6.25 -9.64 11.37
C SER A 179 5.33 -10.79 10.99
N VAL A 180 5.45 -11.33 9.79
CA VAL A 180 4.69 -12.50 9.31
C VAL A 180 5.40 -13.81 9.64
N TYR A 181 6.73 -13.78 9.70
CA TYR A 181 7.56 -14.93 10.02
C TYR A 181 8.35 -14.66 11.28
N LYS A 182 8.05 -15.41 12.33
CA LYS A 182 8.85 -15.40 13.55
C LYS A 182 9.91 -16.50 13.46
N PHE A 183 11.15 -16.10 13.40
CA PHE A 183 12.26 -17.04 13.31
C PHE A 183 12.66 -17.54 14.70
N LEU A 184 13.12 -18.77 14.76
CA LEU A 184 13.70 -19.34 15.96
C LEU A 184 14.98 -18.60 16.38
N ASP A 185 15.24 -18.55 17.69
CA ASP A 185 16.47 -17.97 18.23
C ASP A 185 17.72 -18.65 17.62
N GLY A 186 18.63 -17.83 17.14
CA GLY A 186 19.88 -18.28 16.52
C GLY A 186 19.81 -18.47 15.01
N VAL A 187 18.68 -18.32 14.38
CA VAL A 187 18.57 -18.28 12.91
C VAL A 187 19.08 -16.94 12.40
N ILE A 188 20.02 -16.97 11.44
CA ILE A 188 20.59 -15.76 10.84
C ILE A 188 19.72 -15.33 9.67
N VAL A 189 19.17 -14.13 9.74
CA VAL A 189 18.34 -13.58 8.64
C VAL A 189 19.18 -12.67 7.77
N VAL A 190 19.33 -13.05 6.50
CA VAL A 190 19.89 -12.17 5.47
C VAL A 190 18.79 -11.17 5.08
N PRO A 191 19.01 -9.85 5.22
CA PRO A 191 17.98 -8.86 4.91
C PRO A 191 17.42 -9.00 3.50
N ASP A 192 16.13 -8.77 3.36
CA ASP A 192 15.48 -8.70 2.05
C ASP A 192 16.11 -7.59 1.19
N GLY A 193 16.12 -7.80 -0.13
CA GLY A 193 16.81 -6.89 -1.06
C GLY A 193 18.35 -7.09 -1.14
N THR A 194 18.94 -8.03 -0.37
CA THR A 194 20.33 -8.44 -0.55
C THR A 194 20.47 -9.20 -1.88
N ASP A 195 21.53 -8.89 -2.63
CA ASP A 195 21.79 -9.57 -3.91
C ASP A 195 22.23 -11.02 -3.64
N VAL A 196 21.30 -11.95 -3.86
CA VAL A 196 21.44 -13.39 -3.60
C VAL A 196 21.13 -14.19 -4.84
N SER A 197 21.97 -15.17 -5.13
CA SER A 197 21.70 -16.18 -6.16
C SER A 197 21.85 -17.59 -5.58
N VAL A 198 20.95 -18.47 -5.98
CA VAL A 198 20.94 -19.88 -5.59
C VAL A 198 21.07 -20.75 -6.84
N GLN A 199 22.06 -21.60 -6.86
CA GLN A 199 22.28 -22.60 -7.89
C GLN A 199 22.55 -23.95 -7.21
N ASP A 200 21.66 -24.91 -7.43
CA ASP A 200 21.70 -26.22 -6.76
C ASP A 200 21.86 -26.04 -5.23
N ASP A 201 22.88 -26.61 -4.63
CA ASP A 201 23.17 -26.53 -3.20
C ASP A 201 24.11 -25.36 -2.85
N THR A 202 24.22 -24.34 -3.73
CA THR A 202 25.12 -23.22 -3.53
C THR A 202 24.34 -21.90 -3.48
N VAL A 203 24.49 -21.18 -2.36
CA VAL A 203 23.98 -19.83 -2.15
C VAL A 203 25.14 -18.84 -2.26
N THR A 204 25.03 -17.88 -3.17
CA THR A 204 26.01 -16.81 -3.30
C THR A 204 25.36 -15.48 -2.91
N ILE A 205 25.98 -14.78 -1.97
CA ILE A 205 25.50 -13.49 -1.44
C ILE A 205 26.56 -12.43 -1.74
N VAL A 206 26.17 -11.39 -2.47
CA VAL A 206 27.06 -10.27 -2.78
C VAL A 206 27.04 -9.27 -1.62
N ASN A 207 28.23 -8.87 -1.15
CA ASN A 207 28.38 -7.96 -0.01
C ASN A 207 27.54 -8.38 1.22
N CYS A 208 27.59 -9.66 1.58
CA CYS A 208 26.78 -10.22 2.66
C CYS A 208 26.84 -9.37 3.93
N PRO A 209 25.72 -8.83 4.41
CA PRO A 209 25.70 -7.90 5.55
C PRO A 209 25.76 -8.62 6.91
N VAL A 210 25.66 -9.96 6.91
CA VAL A 210 25.67 -10.80 8.12
C VAL A 210 26.82 -11.80 8.06
N THR A 211 27.24 -12.31 9.23
CA THR A 211 28.25 -13.36 9.29
C THR A 211 27.59 -14.72 9.39
N ILE A 212 27.87 -15.60 8.44
CA ILE A 212 27.36 -16.97 8.39
C ILE A 212 28.56 -17.91 8.47
N GLN A 213 28.46 -18.96 9.28
CA GLN A 213 29.49 -19.98 9.46
C GLN A 213 28.95 -21.38 9.09
N SER A 214 29.85 -22.32 8.90
CA SER A 214 29.45 -23.72 8.70
C SER A 214 28.69 -24.24 9.92
N GLY A 215 27.51 -24.83 9.68
CA GLY A 215 26.61 -25.32 10.71
C GLY A 215 25.45 -24.38 11.03
N ASP A 216 25.56 -23.09 10.66
CA ASP A 216 24.52 -22.12 10.95
C ASP A 216 23.26 -22.37 10.14
N LEU A 217 22.11 -22.10 10.77
CA LEU A 217 20.82 -21.96 10.10
C LEU A 217 20.67 -20.50 9.66
N PHE A 218 20.33 -20.30 8.41
CA PHE A 218 20.13 -18.97 7.87
C PHE A 218 18.95 -18.91 6.89
N VAL A 219 18.40 -17.72 6.73
CA VAL A 219 17.28 -17.41 5.84
C VAL A 219 17.72 -16.40 4.79
N ILE A 220 17.35 -16.65 3.56
CA ILE A 220 17.39 -15.68 2.45
C ILE A 220 15.98 -15.47 1.90
N TYR A 221 15.75 -14.35 1.25
CA TYR A 221 14.48 -14.08 0.60
C TYR A 221 14.57 -14.39 -0.90
N GLN A 222 13.66 -15.24 -1.40
CA GLN A 222 13.48 -15.55 -2.81
C GLN A 222 12.09 -15.07 -3.23
N ASN A 223 12.03 -14.06 -4.10
CA ASN A 223 10.76 -13.41 -4.47
C ASN A 223 9.93 -13.03 -3.24
N THR A 224 10.60 -12.40 -2.26
CA THR A 224 9.98 -11.96 -1.01
C THR A 224 9.55 -13.08 -0.03
N ILE A 225 9.76 -14.34 -0.36
CA ILE A 225 9.47 -15.49 0.51
C ILE A 225 10.75 -15.90 1.24
N PRO A 226 10.74 -16.00 2.58
CA PRO A 226 11.89 -16.48 3.33
C PRO A 226 12.09 -17.99 3.11
N VAL A 227 13.31 -18.35 2.76
CA VAL A 227 13.72 -19.73 2.53
C VAL A 227 14.87 -20.06 3.45
N GLY A 228 14.70 -21.09 4.28
CA GLY A 228 15.67 -21.56 5.26
C GLY A 228 16.69 -22.53 4.68
N TYR A 229 17.94 -22.35 5.10
CA TYR A 229 19.05 -23.21 4.76
C TYR A 229 19.93 -23.51 5.97
N GLN A 230 20.64 -24.64 5.92
CA GLN A 230 21.75 -24.93 6.80
C GLN A 230 23.07 -24.87 6.02
N ALA A 231 23.99 -24.04 6.46
CA ALA A 231 25.29 -23.90 5.86
C ALA A 231 26.15 -25.15 6.13
N THR A 232 26.67 -25.79 5.09
CA THR A 232 27.61 -26.92 5.21
C THR A 232 29.04 -26.46 5.06
N SER A 233 29.30 -25.47 4.24
CA SER A 233 30.61 -24.78 4.13
C SER A 233 30.39 -23.32 3.72
N VAL A 234 31.34 -22.45 4.12
CA VAL A 234 31.29 -21.02 3.79
C VAL A 234 32.65 -20.58 3.29
N ALA A 235 32.70 -19.93 2.15
CA ALA A 235 33.88 -19.30 1.58
C ALA A 235 33.62 -17.81 1.35
N VAL A 236 34.39 -16.95 1.98
CA VAL A 236 34.27 -15.49 1.85
C VAL A 236 35.37 -14.96 0.95
N SER A 237 34.99 -14.24 -0.10
CA SER A 237 35.87 -13.46 -0.94
C SER A 237 35.56 -11.96 -0.80
N ARG A 238 36.31 -11.07 -1.47
CA ARG A 238 36.21 -9.62 -1.27
C ARG A 238 34.79 -9.05 -1.34
N GLN A 239 33.92 -9.63 -2.16
CA GLN A 239 32.55 -9.14 -2.39
C GLN A 239 31.50 -10.23 -2.26
N ASN A 240 31.89 -11.51 -2.31
CA ASN A 240 30.94 -12.62 -2.33
C ASN A 240 31.15 -13.54 -1.13
N THR A 241 30.10 -13.93 -0.49
CA THR A 241 30.02 -15.06 0.43
C THR A 241 29.35 -16.21 -0.34
N VAL A 242 30.09 -17.27 -0.56
CA VAL A 242 29.64 -18.49 -1.24
C VAL A 242 29.41 -19.56 -0.20
N ILE A 243 28.22 -20.08 -0.11
CA ILE A 243 27.78 -21.02 0.93
C ILE A 243 27.30 -22.28 0.25
N SER A 244 27.95 -23.41 0.54
CA SER A 244 27.31 -24.70 0.25
C SER A 244 26.26 -24.93 1.35
N ALA A 245 25.02 -25.19 0.98
CA ALA A 245 23.93 -25.25 1.93
C ALA A 245 22.93 -26.35 1.54
N VAL A 246 22.26 -26.90 2.50
CA VAL A 246 21.08 -27.78 2.29
C VAL A 246 19.84 -27.04 2.76
N ARG A 247 18.72 -27.29 2.11
CA ARG A 247 17.46 -26.71 2.55
C ARG A 247 17.11 -27.21 3.95
N ALA A 248 16.84 -26.28 4.86
CA ALA A 248 16.39 -26.60 6.19
C ALA A 248 14.89 -26.94 6.20
N GLU A 249 14.46 -27.76 7.14
CA GLU A 249 13.03 -27.97 7.40
C GLU A 249 12.43 -26.71 8.05
N ASP A 250 11.18 -26.38 7.73
CA ASP A 250 10.52 -25.16 8.21
C ASP A 250 10.47 -25.11 9.74
N GLY A 251 10.26 -26.25 10.41
CA GLY A 251 10.28 -26.33 11.88
C GLY A 251 11.64 -26.07 12.53
N ALA A 252 12.74 -26.05 11.76
CA ALA A 252 14.06 -25.67 12.25
C ALA A 252 14.35 -24.16 12.08
N ILE A 253 13.50 -23.46 11.33
CA ILE A 253 13.68 -22.04 10.97
C ILE A 253 12.65 -21.16 11.64
N PHE A 254 11.38 -21.58 11.62
CA PHE A 254 10.26 -20.74 12.05
C PHE A 254 9.75 -21.16 13.42
N GLU A 255 9.57 -20.21 14.33
CA GLU A 255 8.84 -20.38 15.59
C GLU A 255 7.33 -20.30 15.32
N ASP A 256 6.92 -19.37 14.46
CA ASP A 256 5.54 -19.16 14.07
C ASP A 256 5.50 -18.64 12.63
N VAL A 257 4.52 -19.09 11.87
CA VAL A 257 4.23 -18.64 10.50
C VAL A 257 2.77 -18.26 10.46
N ASP A 258 2.47 -16.99 10.65
CA ASP A 258 1.14 -16.44 10.42
C ASP A 258 1.02 -16.04 8.94
N ALA A 259 0.94 -17.07 8.08
CA ALA A 259 0.76 -16.90 6.66
C ALA A 259 -0.75 -16.89 6.35
N GLN A 260 -1.35 -15.73 6.40
CA GLN A 260 -2.65 -15.52 5.76
C GLN A 260 -2.44 -15.29 4.27
N GLY A 261 -2.39 -16.35 3.50
CA GLY A 261 -2.30 -16.32 2.05
C GLY A 261 -3.46 -17.08 1.43
N VAL A 262 -4.01 -16.56 0.33
CA VAL A 262 -4.90 -17.34 -0.54
C VAL A 262 -4.02 -18.34 -1.29
N ILE A 263 -4.13 -19.61 -0.96
CA ILE A 263 -3.56 -20.68 -1.78
C ILE A 263 -4.56 -20.91 -2.92
N GLU A 264 -4.23 -20.49 -4.13
CA GLU A 264 -4.91 -21.02 -5.31
C GLU A 264 -4.57 -22.52 -5.40
N ALA A 265 -5.52 -23.35 -5.01
CA ALA A 265 -5.44 -24.78 -5.27
C ALA A 265 -5.75 -24.99 -6.75
N ASP A 266 -4.74 -25.34 -7.54
CA ASP A 266 -4.96 -25.90 -8.87
C ASP A 266 -5.69 -27.24 -8.72
N LEU A 267 -6.99 -27.22 -9.00
CA LEU A 267 -7.86 -28.40 -8.97
C LEU A 267 -7.98 -29.04 -10.37
N SER A 268 -6.94 -29.00 -11.19
CA SER A 268 -6.91 -29.70 -12.48
C SER A 268 -6.79 -31.22 -12.34
#